data_0ed5a244a615bf0279189c1cc1527feb
#
_entry.id   0ed5a244a615bf0279189c1cc1527feb
#
_cell.length_a   1.000
_cell.length_b   1.000
_cell.length_c   1.000
_cell.angle_alpha   90.00
_cell.angle_beta   90.00
_cell.angle_gamma   90.00
#
_symmetry.space_group_name_H-M   'P 1'
#
loop_
_entity.id
_entity.type
_entity.pdbx_description
1 polymer ?
#
loop_
_entity_poly.entity_id
_entity_poly.type
_entity_poly.pdbx_seq_one_letter_code
_entity_poly.pdbx_strand_id
1 'polypeptide(L)'
;AALVGSSLGAALLAALCLRLNLGVHGAGIAMLARETAVFVVLLGYALRHGELIRPSLRRARFTLPVFAEIMRYGLPTLLRQGATSLSAAMLSRVSAKFGAPVLAGMGLCARAVMPFTSAVIGFGQGFQPVCGAAFGAKQTARCQTAYRFCQRVLLVFSLAVGAAVFAFTPALTARFAHDAQTADVAGRALRLQSAVFFAQSA
;
A
#
# COMPACT_ATOMS: atom_id res chain seq x y z
N ALA A 1 -0.53 -5.27 16.04
CA ALA A 1 0.14 -3.96 16.00
C ALA A 1 -0.44 -3.06 14.88
N ALA A 2 -0.45 -3.49 13.62
CA ALA A 2 -0.93 -2.66 12.50
C ALA A 2 -2.42 -2.29 12.64
N LEU A 3 -3.29 -3.22 13.04
CA LEU A 3 -4.72 -2.95 13.28
C LEU A 3 -4.93 -1.96 14.44
N VAL A 4 -4.18 -2.11 15.51
CA VAL A 4 -4.26 -1.18 16.67
C VAL A 4 -3.76 0.21 16.27
N GLY A 5 -2.67 0.30 15.51
CA GLY A 5 -2.15 1.57 15.01
C GLY A 5 -3.11 2.26 14.03
N SER A 6 -3.77 1.51 13.13
CA SER A 6 -4.72 2.10 12.18
C SER A 6 -6.00 2.58 12.85
N SER A 7 -6.55 1.85 13.82
CA SER A 7 -7.74 2.25 14.57
C SER A 7 -7.46 3.46 15.48
N LEU A 8 -6.32 3.46 16.15
CA LEU A 8 -5.89 4.60 16.98
C LEU A 8 -5.64 5.86 16.13
N GLY A 9 -5.03 5.69 14.96
CA GLY A 9 -4.80 6.78 14.01
C GLY A 9 -6.10 7.38 13.46
N ALA A 10 -7.07 6.54 13.11
CA ALA A 10 -8.37 7.00 12.65
C ALA A 10 -9.14 7.75 13.76
N ALA A 11 -9.12 7.24 14.98
CA ALA A 11 -9.75 7.90 16.13
C ALA A 11 -9.09 9.25 16.47
N LEU A 12 -7.76 9.31 16.46
CA LEU A 12 -7.00 10.54 16.68
C LEU A 12 -7.24 11.56 15.56
N LEU A 13 -7.28 11.12 14.31
CA LEU A 13 -7.59 11.99 13.17
C LEU A 13 -8.97 12.61 13.30
N ALA A 14 -9.98 11.80 13.63
CA ALA A 14 -11.34 12.26 13.84
C ALA A 14 -11.43 13.24 15.04
N ALA A 15 -10.76 12.93 16.15
CA ALA A 15 -10.79 13.78 17.34
C ALA A 15 -10.07 15.12 17.09
N LEU A 16 -8.89 15.12 16.49
CA LEU A 16 -8.09 16.33 16.25
C LEU A 16 -8.66 17.21 15.13
N CYS A 17 -9.17 16.61 14.06
CA CYS A 17 -9.74 17.37 12.96
C CYS A 17 -11.16 17.90 13.27
N LEU A 18 -12.01 17.07 13.91
CA LEU A 18 -13.43 17.41 14.12
C LEU A 18 -13.68 18.17 15.41
N ARG A 19 -12.96 17.86 16.51
CA ARG A 19 -13.21 18.49 17.81
C ARG A 19 -12.34 19.73 18.07
N LEU A 20 -11.10 19.76 17.58
CA LEU A 20 -10.17 20.86 17.86
C LEU A 20 -10.02 21.83 16.67
N ASN A 21 -10.72 21.60 15.54
CA ASN A 21 -10.69 22.43 14.34
C ASN A 21 -9.28 22.81 13.86
N LEU A 22 -8.29 21.97 14.11
CA LEU A 22 -6.88 22.21 13.76
C LEU A 22 -6.58 22.03 12.25
N GLY A 23 -7.61 21.71 11.45
CA GLY A 23 -7.47 21.59 10.00
C GLY A 23 -6.32 20.65 9.57
N VAL A 24 -5.49 21.15 8.66
CA VAL A 24 -4.35 20.37 8.08
C VAL A 24 -3.27 20.08 9.14
N HIS A 25 -3.05 20.97 10.10
CA HIS A 25 -2.08 20.73 11.19
C HIS A 25 -2.52 19.57 12.09
N GLY A 26 -3.83 19.50 12.40
CA GLY A 26 -4.38 18.37 13.16
C GLY A 26 -4.20 17.02 12.46
N ALA A 27 -4.37 17.00 11.13
CA ALA A 27 -4.13 15.80 10.33
C ALA A 27 -2.65 15.34 10.39
N GLY A 28 -1.71 16.30 10.31
CA GLY A 28 -0.28 16.02 10.42
C GLY A 28 0.11 15.43 11.78
N ILE A 29 -0.40 16.03 12.87
CA ILE A 29 -0.16 15.54 14.24
C ILE A 29 -0.75 14.12 14.42
N ALA A 30 -1.95 13.88 13.92
CA ALA A 30 -2.58 12.56 14.00
C ALA A 30 -1.78 11.47 13.24
N MET A 31 -1.21 11.81 12.08
CA MET A 31 -0.32 10.91 11.34
C MET A 31 0.96 10.58 12.12
N LEU A 32 1.63 11.60 12.69
CA LEU A 32 2.82 11.39 13.50
C LEU A 32 2.51 10.54 14.74
N ALA A 33 1.43 10.83 15.44
CA ALA A 33 1.02 10.08 16.61
C ALA A 33 0.71 8.60 16.27
N ARG A 34 0.08 8.35 15.12
CA ARG A 34 -0.18 6.99 14.62
C ARG A 34 1.12 6.23 14.38
N GLU A 35 2.05 6.79 13.62
CA GLU A 35 3.32 6.13 13.30
C GLU A 35 4.16 5.89 14.55
N THR A 36 4.19 6.87 15.47
CA THR A 36 4.88 6.75 16.76
C THR A 36 4.25 5.63 17.61
N ALA A 37 2.93 5.54 17.68
CA ALA A 37 2.24 4.48 18.41
C ALA A 37 2.56 3.08 17.83
N VAL A 38 2.54 2.93 16.51
CA VAL A 38 2.91 1.67 15.84
C VAL A 38 4.36 1.30 16.17
N PHE A 39 5.26 2.27 16.10
CA PHE A 39 6.69 2.06 16.42
C PHE A 39 6.88 1.61 17.86
N VAL A 40 6.26 2.29 18.83
CA VAL A 40 6.35 1.96 20.25
C VAL A 40 5.82 0.56 20.57
N VAL A 41 4.67 0.19 19.96
CA VAL A 41 4.09 -1.15 20.13
C VAL A 41 4.99 -2.23 19.55
N LEU A 42 5.53 -2.02 18.35
CA LEU A 42 6.45 -2.98 17.71
C LEU A 42 7.76 -3.10 18.47
N LEU A 43 8.32 -1.98 18.92
CA LEU A 43 9.53 -1.96 19.72
C LEU A 43 9.32 -2.67 21.07
N GLY A 44 8.22 -2.38 21.75
CA GLY A 44 7.84 -3.04 23.00
C GLY A 44 7.68 -4.55 22.83
N TYR A 45 7.04 -4.98 21.72
CA TYR A 45 6.92 -6.39 21.39
C TYR A 45 8.29 -7.04 21.13
N ALA A 46 9.15 -6.39 20.32
CA ALA A 46 10.49 -6.88 20.01
C ALA A 46 11.39 -6.99 21.25
N LEU A 47 11.27 -6.05 22.19
CA LEU A 47 12.03 -6.08 23.44
C LEU A 47 11.52 -7.16 24.42
N ARG A 48 10.21 -7.43 24.45
CA ARG A 48 9.63 -8.44 25.36
C ARG A 48 9.77 -9.87 24.85
N HIS A 49 9.67 -10.09 23.54
CA HIS A 49 9.69 -11.43 22.92
C HIS A 49 10.95 -11.70 22.12
N GLY A 50 11.98 -10.90 22.29
CA GLY A 50 13.23 -10.94 21.53
C GLY A 50 14.17 -12.10 21.91
N GLU A 51 13.68 -13.34 21.94
CA GLU A 51 14.58 -14.50 22.10
C GLU A 51 15.48 -14.70 20.88
N LEU A 52 15.00 -14.37 19.68
CA LEU A 52 15.75 -14.53 18.43
C LEU A 52 16.47 -13.25 17.95
N ILE A 53 15.90 -12.06 18.19
CA ILE A 53 16.44 -10.80 17.66
C ILE A 53 16.37 -9.73 18.76
N ARG A 54 17.47 -9.52 19.49
CA ARG A 54 17.59 -8.38 20.40
C ARG A 54 18.25 -7.22 19.66
N PRO A 55 17.50 -6.17 19.30
CA PRO A 55 18.09 -4.99 18.68
C PRO A 55 19.07 -4.35 19.69
N SER A 56 20.34 -4.39 19.42
CA SER A 56 21.38 -3.81 20.26
C SER A 56 22.21 -2.83 19.45
N LEU A 57 22.02 -1.55 19.69
CA LEU A 57 22.83 -0.48 19.10
C LEU A 57 24.33 -0.63 19.42
N ARG A 58 24.64 -1.24 20.56
CA ARG A 58 26.04 -1.47 21.02
C ARG A 58 26.75 -2.54 20.20
N ARG A 59 26.02 -3.42 19.51
CA ARG A 59 26.56 -4.48 18.63
C ARG A 59 26.41 -4.13 17.13
N ALA A 60 25.82 -3.00 16.80
CA ALA A 60 25.71 -2.52 15.42
C ALA A 60 27.11 -2.15 14.91
N ARG A 61 27.68 -3.00 14.07
CA ARG A 61 28.94 -2.71 13.36
C ARG A 61 28.60 -2.39 11.91
N PHE A 62 28.91 -1.17 11.52
CA PHE A 62 28.83 -0.75 10.12
C PHE A 62 30.05 -1.32 9.39
N THR A 63 29.90 -2.44 8.71
CA THR A 63 30.93 -3.01 7.86
C THR A 63 30.52 -2.91 6.40
N LEU A 64 31.47 -2.56 5.53
CA LEU A 64 31.22 -2.37 4.09
C LEU A 64 30.54 -3.58 3.43
N PRO A 65 30.94 -4.84 3.72
CA PRO A 65 30.27 -6.02 3.14
C PRO A 65 28.81 -6.17 3.57
N VAL A 66 28.47 -5.88 4.82
CA VAL A 66 27.09 -5.92 5.30
C VAL A 66 26.25 -4.83 4.62
N PHE A 67 26.82 -3.63 4.45
CA PHE A 67 26.15 -2.56 3.71
C PHE A 67 25.90 -2.94 2.24
N ALA A 68 26.89 -3.51 1.57
CA ALA A 68 26.75 -3.97 0.18
C ALA A 68 25.67 -5.06 0.06
N GLU A 69 25.58 -5.96 1.01
CA GLU A 69 24.55 -7.00 1.03
C GLU A 69 23.15 -6.40 1.24
N ILE A 70 22.98 -5.46 2.17
CA ILE A 70 21.72 -4.73 2.37
C ILE A 70 21.32 -3.99 1.11
N MET A 71 22.26 -3.30 0.45
CA MET A 71 21.99 -2.58 -0.79
C MET A 71 21.60 -3.53 -1.93
N ARG A 72 22.24 -4.67 -2.05
CA ARG A 72 21.93 -5.68 -3.06
C ARG A 72 20.49 -6.17 -2.98
N TYR A 73 19.98 -6.41 -1.77
CA TYR A 73 18.59 -6.86 -1.56
C TYR A 73 17.58 -5.70 -1.50
N GLY A 74 18.00 -4.53 -1.06
CA GLY A 74 17.15 -3.35 -0.94
C GLY A 74 16.97 -2.57 -2.24
N LEU A 75 17.98 -2.55 -3.11
CA LEU A 75 17.99 -1.76 -4.33
C LEU A 75 16.81 -2.07 -5.28
N PRO A 76 16.46 -3.33 -5.56
CA PRO A 76 15.29 -3.65 -6.39
C PRO A 76 13.99 -3.06 -5.83
N THR A 77 13.81 -3.10 -4.51
CA THR A 77 12.64 -2.52 -3.84
C THR A 77 12.63 -1.00 -3.94
N LEU A 78 13.78 -0.36 -3.75
CA LEU A 78 13.97 1.08 -3.92
C LEU A 78 13.65 1.53 -5.37
N LEU A 79 14.18 0.83 -6.36
CA LEU A 79 13.92 1.14 -7.77
C LEU A 79 12.44 0.98 -8.12
N ARG A 80 11.80 -0.11 -7.67
CA ARG A 80 10.37 -0.33 -7.86
C ARG A 80 9.54 0.80 -7.23
N GLN A 81 9.84 1.18 -6.01
CA GLN A 81 9.09 2.22 -5.29
C GLN A 81 9.35 3.60 -5.91
N GLY A 82 10.59 3.88 -6.30
CA GLY A 82 10.96 5.10 -7.01
C GLY A 82 10.25 5.22 -8.36
N ALA A 83 10.21 4.16 -9.15
CA ALA A 83 9.49 4.12 -10.42
C ALA A 83 7.98 4.37 -10.24
N THR A 84 7.38 3.77 -9.21
CA THR A 84 5.96 3.98 -8.88
C THR A 84 5.69 5.44 -8.50
N SER A 85 6.54 6.03 -7.66
CA SER A 85 6.42 7.44 -7.25
C SER A 85 6.62 8.40 -8.43
N LEU A 86 7.59 8.11 -9.31
CA LEU A 86 7.84 8.90 -10.50
C LEU A 86 6.65 8.85 -11.47
N SER A 87 6.09 7.66 -11.70
CA SER A 87 4.90 7.47 -12.53
C SER A 87 3.70 8.25 -11.99
N ALA A 88 3.46 8.22 -10.67
CA ALA A 88 2.40 8.98 -10.03
C ALA A 88 2.62 10.50 -10.18
N ALA A 89 3.85 10.97 -10.01
CA ALA A 89 4.19 12.38 -10.19
C ALA A 89 4.01 12.85 -11.64
N MET A 90 4.44 12.04 -12.60
CA MET A 90 4.25 12.33 -14.03
C MET A 90 2.77 12.37 -14.41
N LEU A 91 1.99 11.39 -13.94
CA LEU A 91 0.56 11.34 -14.18
C LEU A 91 -0.15 12.57 -13.60
N SER A 92 0.20 12.97 -12.37
CA SER A 92 -0.34 14.18 -11.75
C SER A 92 0.04 15.45 -12.52
N ARG A 93 1.28 15.57 -12.98
CA ARG A 93 1.73 16.71 -13.81
C ARG A 93 1.00 16.79 -15.15
N VAL A 94 0.83 15.67 -15.81
CA VAL A 94 0.11 15.61 -17.09
C VAL A 94 -1.37 15.95 -16.87
N SER A 95 -2.00 15.36 -15.85
CA SER A 95 -3.41 15.63 -15.52
C SER A 95 -3.66 17.09 -15.18
N ALA A 96 -2.73 17.75 -14.48
CA ALA A 96 -2.83 19.17 -14.13
C ALA A 96 -2.85 20.09 -15.37
N LYS A 97 -2.22 19.71 -16.49
CA LYS A 97 -2.25 20.49 -17.74
C LYS A 97 -3.64 20.51 -18.39
N PHE A 98 -4.48 19.52 -18.11
CA PHE A 98 -5.85 19.43 -18.63
C PHE A 98 -6.89 20.06 -17.70
N GLY A 99 -6.44 20.69 -16.61
CA GLY A 99 -7.29 21.43 -15.68
C GLY A 99 -7.61 20.68 -14.38
N ALA A 100 -8.15 21.43 -13.44
CA ALA A 100 -8.48 20.95 -12.09
C ALA A 100 -9.47 19.76 -12.08
N PRO A 101 -10.53 19.71 -12.92
CA PRO A 101 -11.46 18.59 -12.94
C PRO A 101 -10.81 17.26 -13.34
N VAL A 102 -9.84 17.30 -14.26
CA VAL A 102 -9.12 16.09 -14.71
C VAL A 102 -8.19 15.59 -13.60
N LEU A 103 -7.49 16.49 -12.94
CA LEU A 103 -6.62 16.15 -11.80
C LEU A 103 -7.44 15.55 -10.65
N ALA A 104 -8.59 16.14 -10.33
CA ALA A 104 -9.51 15.64 -9.31
C ALA A 104 -10.07 14.26 -9.66
N GLY A 105 -10.48 14.04 -10.92
CA GLY A 105 -10.98 12.75 -11.41
C GLY A 105 -9.94 11.63 -11.33
N MET A 106 -8.69 11.91 -11.71
CA MET A 106 -7.58 10.96 -11.58
C MET A 106 -7.24 10.68 -10.12
N GLY A 107 -7.29 11.67 -9.24
CA GLY A 107 -7.12 11.51 -7.80
C GLY A 107 -8.21 10.64 -7.18
N LEU A 108 -9.46 10.81 -7.60
CA LEU A 108 -10.59 9.98 -7.18
C LEU A 108 -10.39 8.51 -7.61
N CYS A 109 -9.99 8.30 -8.87
CA CYS A 109 -9.69 6.98 -9.40
C CYS A 109 -8.59 6.28 -8.57
N ALA A 110 -7.47 6.98 -8.30
CA ALA A 110 -6.37 6.44 -7.50
C ALA A 110 -6.82 6.04 -6.08
N ARG A 111 -7.64 6.87 -5.43
CA ARG A 111 -8.18 6.58 -4.10
C ARG A 111 -9.16 5.42 -4.07
N ALA A 112 -9.99 5.28 -5.11
CA ALA A 112 -10.93 4.17 -5.21
C ALA A 112 -10.22 2.82 -5.40
N VAL A 113 -9.12 2.79 -6.13
CA VAL A 113 -8.36 1.56 -6.45
C VAL A 113 -7.35 1.19 -5.34
N MET A 114 -6.87 2.17 -4.57
CA MET A 114 -5.82 1.98 -3.55
C MET A 114 -6.10 0.86 -2.53
N PRO A 115 -7.32 0.70 -1.96
CA PRO A 115 -7.59 -0.38 -1.00
C PRO A 115 -7.38 -1.78 -1.61
N PHE A 116 -7.76 -1.95 -2.86
CA PHE A 116 -7.64 -3.22 -3.57
C PHE A 116 -6.19 -3.53 -3.92
N THR A 117 -5.45 -2.55 -4.41
CA THR A 117 -4.01 -2.67 -4.65
C THR A 117 -3.25 -2.99 -3.36
N SER A 118 -3.64 -2.35 -2.24
CA SER A 118 -3.05 -2.63 -0.93
C SER A 118 -3.33 -4.05 -0.45
N ALA A 119 -4.53 -4.60 -0.74
CA ALA A 119 -4.86 -5.99 -0.41
C ALA A 119 -3.99 -6.98 -1.21
N VAL A 120 -3.79 -6.75 -2.51
CA VAL A 120 -2.90 -7.56 -3.37
C VAL A 120 -1.47 -7.54 -2.83
N ILE A 121 -0.93 -6.35 -2.53
CA ILE A 121 0.42 -6.18 -1.98
C ILE A 121 0.52 -6.87 -0.61
N GLY A 122 -0.48 -6.69 0.26
CA GLY A 122 -0.50 -7.29 1.60
C GLY A 122 -0.52 -8.82 1.55
N PHE A 123 -1.27 -9.41 0.62
CA PHE A 123 -1.28 -10.86 0.41
C PHE A 123 0.08 -11.36 -0.05
N GLY A 124 0.72 -10.67 -1.01
CA GLY A 124 2.08 -10.97 -1.47
C GLY A 124 3.12 -10.88 -0.35
N GLN A 125 3.04 -9.86 0.50
CA GLN A 125 3.91 -9.72 1.67
C GLN A 125 3.69 -10.84 2.70
N GLY A 126 2.46 -11.29 2.90
CA GLY A 126 2.14 -12.43 3.77
C GLY A 126 2.70 -13.76 3.23
N PHE A 127 2.83 -13.89 1.92
CA PHE A 127 3.42 -15.06 1.29
C PHE A 127 4.95 -15.14 1.45
N GLN A 128 5.65 -14.00 1.51
CA GLN A 128 7.12 -13.95 1.60
C GLN A 128 7.72 -14.81 2.73
N PRO A 129 7.25 -14.73 4.00
CA PRO A 129 7.81 -15.54 5.07
C PRO A 129 7.56 -17.04 4.87
N VAL A 130 6.44 -17.43 4.27
CA VAL A 130 6.11 -18.84 3.98
C VAL A 130 7.08 -19.40 2.94
N CYS A 131 7.33 -18.66 1.87
CA CYS A 131 8.28 -19.04 0.83
C CYS A 131 9.72 -19.02 1.37
N GLY A 132 10.09 -18.03 2.17
CA GLY A 132 11.41 -17.94 2.80
C GLY A 132 11.71 -19.14 3.71
N ALA A 133 10.77 -19.54 4.55
CA ALA A 133 10.91 -20.71 5.41
C ALA A 133 11.03 -22.02 4.61
N ALA A 134 10.19 -22.20 3.58
CA ALA A 134 10.24 -23.38 2.71
C ALA A 134 11.55 -23.47 1.91
N PHE A 135 12.06 -22.33 1.44
CA PHE A 135 13.33 -22.24 0.73
C PHE A 135 14.52 -22.54 1.67
N GLY A 136 14.52 -21.99 2.88
CA GLY A 136 15.53 -22.29 3.90
C GLY A 136 15.57 -23.76 4.31
N ALA A 137 14.40 -24.43 4.30
CA ALA A 137 14.27 -25.88 4.54
C ALA A 137 14.59 -26.75 3.29
N LYS A 138 15.04 -26.14 2.18
CA LYS A 138 15.30 -26.80 0.89
C LYS A 138 14.08 -27.54 0.30
N GLN A 139 12.86 -27.16 0.68
CA GLN A 139 11.61 -27.73 0.21
C GLN A 139 11.08 -26.95 -1.02
N THR A 140 11.78 -27.03 -2.14
CA THR A 140 11.45 -26.30 -3.37
C THR A 140 10.05 -26.62 -3.92
N ALA A 141 9.63 -27.89 -3.84
CA ALA A 141 8.29 -28.33 -4.27
C ALA A 141 7.18 -27.62 -3.47
N ARG A 142 7.37 -27.45 -2.16
CA ARG A 142 6.42 -26.75 -1.27
C ARG A 142 6.35 -25.27 -1.61
N CYS A 143 7.49 -24.65 -1.90
CA CYS A 143 7.54 -23.26 -2.32
C CYS A 143 6.79 -23.04 -3.65
N GLN A 144 7.00 -23.93 -4.64
CA GLN A 144 6.29 -23.87 -5.92
C GLN A 144 4.77 -24.07 -5.78
N THR A 145 4.34 -25.00 -4.93
CA THR A 145 2.92 -25.22 -4.67
C THR A 145 2.28 -24.01 -4.02
N ALA A 146 2.93 -23.43 -3.01
CA ALA A 146 2.48 -22.21 -2.34
C ALA A 146 2.44 -21.02 -3.30
N TYR A 147 3.42 -20.87 -4.18
CA TYR A 147 3.46 -19.82 -5.20
C TYR A 147 2.28 -19.93 -6.18
N ARG A 148 2.03 -21.13 -6.73
CA ARG A 148 0.88 -21.38 -7.63
C ARG A 148 -0.45 -21.10 -6.94
N PHE A 149 -0.58 -21.46 -5.68
CA PHE A 149 -1.77 -21.16 -4.88
C PHE A 149 -1.94 -19.64 -4.74
N CYS A 150 -0.89 -18.93 -4.36
CA CYS A 150 -0.87 -17.49 -4.22
C CYS A 150 -1.29 -16.79 -5.53
N GLN A 151 -0.69 -17.19 -6.66
CA GLN A 151 -1.06 -16.64 -7.97
C GLN A 151 -2.54 -16.88 -8.33
N ARG A 152 -3.07 -18.08 -8.10
CA ARG A 152 -4.48 -18.36 -8.38
C ARG A 152 -5.41 -17.51 -7.54
N VAL A 153 -5.14 -17.39 -6.24
CA VAL A 153 -5.94 -16.58 -5.33
C VAL A 153 -5.90 -15.11 -5.75
N LEU A 154 -4.72 -14.57 -6.04
CA LEU A 154 -4.56 -13.19 -6.50
C LEU A 154 -5.24 -12.94 -7.83
N LEU A 155 -5.17 -13.87 -8.77
CA LEU A 155 -5.84 -13.75 -10.07
C LEU A 155 -7.36 -13.71 -9.90
N VAL A 156 -7.94 -14.66 -9.14
CA VAL A 156 -9.38 -14.69 -8.87
C VAL A 156 -9.82 -13.41 -8.14
N PHE A 157 -9.06 -13.00 -7.14
CA PHE A 157 -9.35 -11.75 -6.41
C PHE A 157 -9.28 -10.53 -7.34
N SER A 158 -8.26 -10.42 -8.18
CA SER A 158 -8.10 -9.29 -9.12
C SER A 158 -9.20 -9.25 -10.18
N LEU A 159 -9.63 -10.42 -10.68
CA LEU A 159 -10.76 -10.51 -11.59
C LEU A 159 -12.08 -10.10 -10.91
N ALA A 160 -12.33 -10.60 -9.71
CA ALA A 160 -13.53 -10.26 -8.95
C ALA A 160 -13.60 -8.76 -8.63
N VAL A 161 -12.47 -8.18 -8.18
CA VAL A 161 -12.37 -6.75 -7.88
C VAL A 161 -12.48 -5.92 -9.16
N GLY A 162 -11.81 -6.31 -10.24
CA GLY A 162 -11.91 -5.63 -11.53
C GLY A 162 -13.35 -5.60 -12.04
N ALA A 163 -14.07 -6.72 -11.98
CA ALA A 163 -15.48 -6.80 -12.34
C ALA A 163 -16.37 -5.94 -11.41
N ALA A 164 -16.12 -5.98 -10.10
CA ALA A 164 -16.85 -5.16 -9.15
C ALA A 164 -16.62 -3.66 -9.38
N VAL A 165 -15.37 -3.22 -9.54
CA VAL A 165 -15.05 -1.82 -9.83
C VAL A 165 -15.68 -1.39 -11.14
N PHE A 166 -15.65 -2.23 -12.19
CA PHE A 166 -16.29 -1.93 -13.46
C PHE A 166 -17.81 -1.76 -13.32
N ALA A 167 -18.47 -2.68 -12.62
CA ALA A 167 -19.92 -2.64 -12.40
C ALA A 167 -20.36 -1.45 -11.52
N PHE A 168 -19.60 -1.14 -10.48
CA PHE A 168 -19.93 -0.06 -9.54
C PHE A 168 -19.36 1.31 -9.92
N THR A 169 -18.63 1.41 -11.05
CA THR A 169 -18.08 2.69 -11.53
C THR A 169 -19.12 3.81 -11.58
N PRO A 170 -20.33 3.63 -12.16
CA PRO A 170 -21.31 4.72 -12.22
C PRO A 170 -21.78 5.18 -10.83
N ALA A 171 -21.96 4.25 -9.90
CA ALA A 171 -22.37 4.58 -8.54
C ALA A 171 -21.26 5.31 -7.76
N LEU A 172 -20.00 4.90 -7.94
CA LEU A 172 -18.83 5.54 -7.33
C LEU A 172 -18.66 6.97 -7.85
N THR A 173 -18.73 7.17 -9.16
CA THR A 173 -18.56 8.50 -9.76
C THR A 173 -19.70 9.44 -9.38
N ALA A 174 -20.96 8.96 -9.36
CA ALA A 174 -22.12 9.77 -8.97
C ALA A 174 -22.04 10.22 -7.48
N ARG A 175 -21.44 9.42 -6.61
CA ARG A 175 -21.42 9.71 -5.18
C ARG A 175 -20.21 10.57 -4.74
N PHE A 176 -19.11 10.51 -5.47
CA PHE A 176 -17.84 11.14 -5.07
C PHE A 176 -17.38 12.28 -5.99
N ALA A 177 -17.94 12.42 -7.19
CA ALA A 177 -17.59 13.52 -8.07
C ALA A 177 -18.52 14.70 -7.84
N HIS A 178 -17.92 15.87 -7.60
CA HIS A 178 -18.68 17.11 -7.40
C HIS A 178 -19.14 17.74 -8.71
N ASP A 179 -18.45 17.46 -9.83
CA ASP A 179 -18.70 18.02 -11.16
C ASP A 179 -18.90 16.91 -12.20
N ALA A 180 -19.76 17.15 -13.18
CA ALA A 180 -20.02 16.20 -14.27
C ALA A 180 -18.75 15.85 -15.07
N GLN A 181 -17.86 16.81 -15.29
CA GLN A 181 -16.59 16.62 -15.98
C GLN A 181 -15.64 15.72 -15.19
N THR A 182 -15.56 15.93 -13.88
CA THR A 182 -14.79 15.08 -12.95
C THR A 182 -15.34 13.65 -12.94
N ALA A 183 -16.67 13.49 -12.96
CA ALA A 183 -17.33 12.19 -13.00
C ALA A 183 -17.00 11.40 -14.29
N ASP A 184 -17.05 12.06 -15.46
CA ASP A 184 -16.73 11.43 -16.74
C ASP A 184 -15.28 10.97 -16.81
N VAL A 185 -14.33 11.82 -16.42
CA VAL A 185 -12.91 11.49 -16.39
C VAL A 185 -12.64 10.34 -15.43
N ALA A 186 -13.17 10.41 -14.20
CA ALA A 186 -13.00 9.34 -13.21
C ALA A 186 -13.63 8.03 -13.69
N GLY A 187 -14.80 8.08 -14.33
CA GLY A 187 -15.48 6.91 -14.86
C GLY A 187 -14.70 6.21 -15.97
N ARG A 188 -14.15 6.97 -16.92
CA ARG A 188 -13.29 6.42 -17.99
C ARG A 188 -12.00 5.84 -17.41
N ALA A 189 -11.36 6.55 -16.49
CA ALA A 189 -10.13 6.09 -15.84
C ALA A 189 -10.36 4.80 -15.04
N LEU A 190 -11.45 4.71 -14.26
CA LEU A 190 -11.81 3.50 -13.49
C LEU A 190 -12.09 2.30 -14.39
N ARG A 191 -12.80 2.49 -15.51
CA ARG A 191 -13.05 1.40 -16.47
C ARG A 191 -11.77 0.89 -17.11
N LEU A 192 -10.88 1.77 -17.54
CA LEU A 192 -9.57 1.38 -18.09
C LEU A 192 -8.72 0.66 -17.04
N GLN A 193 -8.68 1.18 -15.82
CA GLN A 193 -7.93 0.58 -14.73
C GLN A 193 -8.49 -0.79 -14.33
N SER A 194 -9.82 -0.95 -14.29
CA SER A 194 -10.45 -2.23 -13.98
C SER A 194 -10.14 -3.31 -15.03
N ALA A 195 -10.06 -2.94 -16.31
CA ALA A 195 -9.70 -3.84 -17.39
C ALA A 195 -8.25 -4.35 -17.29
N VAL A 196 -7.35 -3.56 -16.71
CA VAL A 196 -5.92 -3.92 -16.55
C VAL A 196 -5.62 -4.50 -15.16
N PHE A 197 -6.60 -4.54 -14.27
CA PHE A 197 -6.39 -4.95 -12.88
C PHE A 197 -5.87 -6.39 -12.75
N PHE A 198 -6.24 -7.28 -13.68
CA PHE A 198 -5.74 -8.65 -13.71
C PHE A 198 -4.22 -8.73 -13.96
N ALA A 199 -3.64 -7.77 -14.68
CA ALA A 199 -2.20 -7.73 -14.96
C ALA A 199 -1.36 -7.41 -13.70
N GLN A 200 -1.97 -6.87 -12.64
CA GLN A 200 -1.29 -6.63 -11.36
C GLN A 200 -1.03 -7.91 -10.56
N SER A 201 -1.75 -9.00 -10.88
CA SER A 201 -1.62 -10.30 -10.19
C SER A 201 -0.67 -11.28 -10.88
N ALA A 202 -0.25 -10.97 -12.08
CA ALA A 202 0.72 -11.77 -12.85
C ALA A 202 2.16 -11.44 -12.47
#